data_1c5af419f244170bc1b83f2e06af771b
#
_entry.id   1c5af419f244170bc1b83f2e06af771b
#
_cell.length_a   1.000
_cell.length_b   1.000
_cell.length_c   1.000
_cell.angle_alpha   90.00
_cell.angle_beta   90.00
_cell.angle_gamma   90.00
#
_symmetry.space_group_name_H-M   'P 1'
#
loop_
_entity.id
_entity.type
_entity.pdbx_description
1 polymer ?
#
loop_
_entity_poly.entity_id
_entity_poly.type
_entity_poly.pdbx_seq_one_letter_code
_entity_poly.pdbx_strand_id
1 'polypeptide(L)'
;MGYSPGGLWDKNYGGVFYNDYWVLQDLFSDNANSQQANIQYTSVDNMQIDQYNEPVELLWRDFYQTIKCCNVVIDKVPAIDMDDILKKHLIAEAKFFRGMMYFDLIRMFGDVPLREHNLESADEGTMVRVSKDEIYKLIFEDLITAETDLKYSPRYGGGRPYPESASALLARVYLTYAAEHNDTEYYELAVKKADAVIPKFPMLENYADLFKISNRFNSEIIWGANFSASLSDGWAGAQFLVRLLPNMDGVDNAQGWESATENLYSSFNANDARLPVVLKRSVTYQDGTIKQFAEPYVFKYWDQEAEPKGNSTDAIFPAIRTAEMYLIKAEALNAINQGPTPDAVKAIKKVRDRAGLASDNLPTDYEGFKKIVLEEYRHEFVMEGHRWFDLTRMCTPQEFVDIIKAAKPDATPQLYHVKFPIPQRERDLSQGQITQNEGYNQ
;
A
#
# COMPACT_ATOMS: atom_id res chain seq x y z
N MET A 1 -3.55 11.63 -7.96
CA MET A 1 -4.04 11.63 -6.58
C MET A 1 -2.96 12.18 -5.66
N GLY A 2 -2.41 13.28 -5.93
CA GLY A 2 -1.36 13.91 -5.16
C GLY A 2 -1.41 15.43 -5.20
N TYR A 3 -2.55 16.04 -5.39
CA TYR A 3 -2.69 17.48 -5.28
C TYR A 3 -4.16 17.83 -5.16
N SER A 4 -4.54 18.40 -4.04
CA SER A 4 -5.84 19.06 -3.91
C SER A 4 -5.77 20.42 -4.63
N PRO A 5 -6.55 20.67 -5.68
CA PRO A 5 -6.52 21.96 -6.39
C PRO A 5 -7.12 23.11 -5.58
N GLY A 6 -7.38 22.93 -4.32
CA GLY A 6 -8.16 23.87 -3.50
C GLY A 6 -7.39 24.98 -2.79
N GLY A 7 -6.08 25.12 -2.98
CA GLY A 7 -5.31 26.27 -2.48
C GLY A 7 -5.32 26.50 -0.97
N LEU A 8 -5.92 25.62 -0.20
CA LEU A 8 -5.80 25.61 1.24
C LEU A 8 -4.60 24.75 1.59
N TRP A 9 -3.55 25.40 2.02
CA TRP A 9 -2.43 24.82 2.73
C TRP A 9 -2.95 24.30 4.10
N ASP A 10 -3.86 23.32 4.03
CA ASP A 10 -4.08 22.47 5.18
C ASP A 10 -2.84 21.61 5.35
N LYS A 11 -2.44 21.30 6.54
CA LYS A 11 -1.16 20.68 6.91
C LYS A 11 -0.86 19.32 6.24
N ASN A 12 -1.74 18.88 5.32
CA ASN A 12 -1.66 17.66 4.52
C ASN A 12 -1.19 17.96 3.12
N TYR A 13 0.05 17.77 2.96
CA TYR A 13 0.74 17.91 1.71
C TYR A 13 0.58 16.64 0.86
N GLY A 14 -0.47 16.52 0.05
CA GLY A 14 -0.33 15.71 -1.13
C GLY A 14 -1.19 14.47 -1.34
N GLY A 15 -2.14 14.12 -0.46
CA GLY A 15 -3.08 13.01 -0.68
C GLY A 15 -2.54 11.63 -0.28
N VAL A 16 -3.38 10.60 -0.45
CA VAL A 16 -3.25 9.26 0.13
C VAL A 16 -1.83 8.67 0.03
N PHE A 17 -1.23 8.62 -1.16
CA PHE A 17 0.07 7.96 -1.38
C PHE A 17 1.29 8.86 -1.20
N TYR A 18 1.10 10.10 -0.76
CA TYR A 18 2.18 11.06 -0.64
C TYR A 18 3.12 10.72 0.53
N ASN A 19 2.56 10.40 1.70
CA ASN A 19 3.29 10.19 2.94
C ASN A 19 2.61 9.17 3.86
N ASP A 20 1.49 9.54 4.52
CA ASP A 20 0.97 8.82 5.68
C ASP A 20 0.49 7.40 5.37
N TYR A 21 0.07 7.12 4.13
CA TYR A 21 -0.38 5.79 3.75
C TYR A 21 0.67 4.71 4.01
N TRP A 22 1.88 4.87 3.46
CA TRP A 22 2.92 3.87 3.60
C TRP A 22 3.71 4.00 4.92
N VAL A 23 3.92 5.24 5.42
CA VAL A 23 4.58 5.49 6.72
C VAL A 23 3.82 4.80 7.86
N LEU A 24 2.49 5.01 7.95
CA LEU A 24 1.69 4.44 9.04
C LEU A 24 1.67 2.91 9.01
N GLN A 25 1.60 2.30 7.81
CA GLN A 25 1.55 0.85 7.68
C GLN A 25 2.88 0.18 8.02
N ASP A 26 4.00 0.78 7.61
CA ASP A 26 5.32 0.24 7.92
C ASP A 26 5.66 0.43 9.41
N LEU A 27 5.36 1.58 10.01
CA LEU A 27 5.52 1.81 11.45
C LEU A 27 4.61 0.91 12.29
N PHE A 28 3.38 0.64 11.85
CA PHE A 28 2.42 -0.23 12.56
C PHE A 28 2.65 -1.72 12.23
N SER A 29 3.86 -2.06 11.81
CA SER A 29 4.31 -3.42 11.51
C SER A 29 5.63 -3.76 12.20
N ASP A 30 6.18 -4.93 11.90
CA ASP A 30 7.49 -5.39 12.34
C ASP A 30 8.65 -4.91 11.44
N ASN A 31 8.37 -4.04 10.45
CA ASN A 31 9.37 -3.61 9.45
C ASN A 31 10.14 -2.34 9.83
N ALA A 32 9.49 -1.38 10.47
CA ALA A 32 10.07 -0.05 10.66
C ALA A 32 10.04 0.42 12.12
N ASN A 33 11.01 1.27 12.47
CA ASN A 33 11.03 2.06 13.69
C ASN A 33 10.94 3.54 13.35
N SER A 34 10.20 4.31 14.15
CA SER A 34 10.16 5.76 14.04
C SER A 34 11.47 6.39 14.53
N GLN A 35 12.05 7.22 13.70
CA GLN A 35 13.20 8.06 14.05
C GLN A 35 12.79 9.51 14.35
N GLN A 36 11.47 9.78 14.35
CA GLN A 36 10.92 11.09 14.63
C GLN A 36 10.69 11.32 16.12
N ALA A 37 11.02 12.52 16.58
CA ALA A 37 10.63 12.97 17.93
C ALA A 37 9.13 13.34 18.02
N ASN A 38 8.40 13.30 16.90
CA ASN A 38 6.97 13.59 16.87
C ASN A 38 6.18 12.44 17.50
N ILE A 39 5.51 12.75 18.60
CA ILE A 39 4.72 11.78 19.37
C ILE A 39 3.66 11.04 18.51
N GLN A 40 3.15 11.67 17.45
CA GLN A 40 2.13 11.08 16.59
C GLN A 40 2.66 9.82 15.87
N TYR A 41 3.88 9.87 15.31
CA TYR A 41 4.50 8.71 14.65
C TYR A 41 5.12 7.74 15.66
N THR A 42 5.69 8.26 16.76
CA THR A 42 6.23 7.41 17.83
C THR A 42 5.14 6.59 18.51
N SER A 43 3.93 7.13 18.66
CA SER A 43 2.80 6.37 19.22
C SER A 43 2.32 5.26 18.29
N VAL A 44 2.39 5.47 16.97
CA VAL A 44 2.11 4.42 15.99
C VAL A 44 3.15 3.30 16.10
N ASP A 45 4.43 3.64 16.10
CA ASP A 45 5.55 2.71 16.20
C ASP A 45 5.47 1.86 17.48
N ASN A 46 5.18 2.50 18.62
CA ASN A 46 5.09 1.83 19.92
C ASN A 46 3.76 1.12 20.17
N MET A 47 2.85 1.08 19.20
CA MET A 47 1.50 0.53 19.36
C MET A 47 0.72 1.17 20.52
N GLN A 48 0.86 2.51 20.67
CA GLN A 48 0.19 3.35 21.68
C GLN A 48 -0.73 4.38 21.03
N ILE A 49 -1.25 4.02 19.87
CA ILE A 49 -2.11 4.88 19.06
C ILE A 49 -3.50 5.03 19.69
N ASP A 50 -4.05 6.22 19.61
CA ASP A 50 -5.41 6.53 20.04
C ASP A 50 -6.20 7.29 18.97
N GLN A 51 -7.46 7.62 19.27
CA GLN A 51 -8.37 8.30 18.35
C GLN A 51 -7.99 9.76 18.02
N TYR A 52 -7.00 10.33 18.70
CA TYR A 52 -6.49 11.69 18.46
C TYR A 52 -5.22 11.73 17.61
N ASN A 53 -4.80 10.57 17.07
CA ASN A 53 -3.64 10.51 16.21
C ASN A 53 -3.91 11.27 14.90
N GLU A 54 -3.21 12.41 14.72
CA GLU A 54 -3.42 13.32 13.58
C GLU A 54 -3.12 12.63 12.22
N PRO A 55 -1.98 11.93 12.00
CA PRO A 55 -1.73 11.21 10.75
C PRO A 55 -2.84 10.23 10.35
N VAL A 56 -3.43 9.51 11.31
CA VAL A 56 -4.54 8.57 11.04
C VAL A 56 -5.82 9.33 10.67
N GLU A 57 -6.12 10.44 11.35
CA GLU A 57 -7.25 11.31 10.98
C GLU A 57 -7.08 11.88 9.57
N LEU A 58 -5.88 12.35 9.25
CA LEU A 58 -5.58 12.93 7.96
C LEU A 58 -5.75 11.91 6.83
N LEU A 59 -5.26 10.68 7.03
CA LEU A 59 -5.42 9.60 6.06
C LEU A 59 -6.89 9.23 5.84
N TRP A 60 -7.70 9.14 6.91
CA TRP A 60 -9.16 8.97 6.81
C TRP A 60 -9.81 10.06 5.95
N ARG A 61 -9.46 11.31 6.19
CA ARG A 61 -9.97 12.46 5.42
C ARG A 61 -9.58 12.40 3.95
N ASP A 62 -8.35 12.01 3.64
CA ASP A 62 -7.86 11.88 2.26
C ASP A 62 -8.61 10.79 1.50
N PHE A 63 -8.91 9.65 2.14
CA PHE A 63 -9.76 8.62 1.56
C PHE A 63 -11.14 9.16 1.21
N TYR A 64 -11.84 9.79 2.16
CA TYR A 64 -13.18 10.32 1.92
C TYR A 64 -13.21 11.50 0.96
N GLN A 65 -12.17 12.33 0.94
CA GLN A 65 -12.04 13.39 -0.06
C GLN A 65 -11.90 12.81 -1.47
N THR A 66 -11.13 11.75 -1.63
CA THR A 66 -11.00 11.05 -2.91
C THR A 66 -12.31 10.39 -3.32
N ILE A 67 -13.00 9.70 -2.41
CA ILE A 67 -14.34 9.12 -2.64
C ILE A 67 -15.33 10.20 -3.08
N LYS A 68 -15.35 11.36 -2.42
CA LYS A 68 -16.19 12.49 -2.81
C LYS A 68 -15.91 12.93 -4.25
N CYS A 69 -14.64 13.10 -4.62
CA CYS A 69 -14.29 13.47 -6.00
C CYS A 69 -14.76 12.41 -7.01
N CYS A 70 -14.63 11.13 -6.67
CA CYS A 70 -15.12 10.03 -7.49
C CYS A 70 -16.64 10.09 -7.66
N ASN A 71 -17.38 10.30 -6.56
CA ASN A 71 -18.84 10.42 -6.59
C ASN A 71 -19.31 11.58 -7.46
N VAL A 72 -18.62 12.74 -7.39
CA VAL A 72 -18.93 13.87 -8.29
C VAL A 72 -18.80 13.46 -9.75
N VAL A 73 -17.75 12.74 -10.13
CA VAL A 73 -17.58 12.26 -11.52
C VAL A 73 -18.69 11.27 -11.89
N ILE A 74 -18.95 10.28 -11.03
CA ILE A 74 -19.95 9.24 -11.28
C ILE A 74 -21.35 9.83 -11.44
N ASP A 75 -21.73 10.82 -10.63
CA ASP A 75 -23.06 11.43 -10.64
C ASP A 75 -23.24 12.47 -11.74
N LYS A 76 -22.20 13.27 -12.05
CA LYS A 76 -22.34 14.44 -12.95
C LYS A 76 -21.94 14.15 -14.41
N VAL A 77 -20.94 13.30 -14.65
CA VAL A 77 -20.46 13.00 -16.03
C VAL A 77 -21.54 12.36 -16.92
N PRO A 78 -22.45 11.51 -16.45
CA PRO A 78 -23.53 10.95 -17.30
C PRO A 78 -24.37 12.00 -18.02
N ALA A 79 -24.58 13.17 -17.42
CA ALA A 79 -25.39 14.26 -17.99
C ALA A 79 -24.61 15.18 -18.95
N ILE A 80 -23.29 15.04 -19.05
CA ILE A 80 -22.47 15.88 -19.91
C ILE A 80 -22.56 15.38 -21.37
N ASP A 81 -22.77 16.29 -22.31
CA ASP A 81 -22.73 15.99 -23.74
C ASP A 81 -21.27 15.81 -24.19
N MET A 82 -20.85 14.55 -24.39
CA MET A 82 -19.51 14.15 -24.79
C MET A 82 -19.53 12.77 -25.44
N ASP A 83 -18.42 12.36 -26.04
CA ASP A 83 -18.24 11.01 -26.57
C ASP A 83 -18.54 9.93 -25.52
N ASP A 84 -19.40 8.97 -25.87
CA ASP A 84 -19.88 7.94 -24.94
C ASP A 84 -18.78 6.99 -24.48
N ILE A 85 -17.77 6.73 -25.31
CA ILE A 85 -16.62 5.87 -24.93
C ILE A 85 -15.78 6.59 -23.89
N LEU A 86 -15.51 7.88 -24.12
CA LEU A 86 -14.79 8.71 -23.17
C LEU A 86 -15.56 8.85 -21.84
N LYS A 87 -16.88 9.05 -21.93
CA LYS A 87 -17.76 9.14 -20.76
C LYS A 87 -17.67 7.89 -19.90
N LYS A 88 -17.84 6.70 -20.48
CA LYS A 88 -17.70 5.41 -19.77
C LYS A 88 -16.30 5.27 -19.15
N HIS A 89 -15.26 5.60 -19.90
CA HIS A 89 -13.89 5.53 -19.40
C HIS A 89 -13.65 6.44 -18.18
N LEU A 90 -14.14 7.67 -18.17
CA LEU A 90 -13.98 8.60 -17.05
C LEU A 90 -14.73 8.11 -15.79
N ILE A 91 -15.94 7.58 -15.98
CA ILE A 91 -16.72 6.98 -14.90
C ILE A 91 -16.00 5.73 -14.35
N ALA A 92 -15.44 4.90 -15.22
CA ALA A 92 -14.69 3.71 -14.84
C ALA A 92 -13.42 4.05 -14.06
N GLU A 93 -12.72 5.12 -14.41
CA GLU A 93 -11.59 5.61 -13.60
C GLU A 93 -12.02 6.05 -12.21
N ALA A 94 -13.12 6.80 -12.11
CA ALA A 94 -13.66 7.21 -10.82
C ALA A 94 -14.08 6.00 -9.96
N LYS A 95 -14.71 4.99 -10.57
CA LYS A 95 -15.06 3.73 -9.91
C LYS A 95 -13.82 2.95 -9.45
N PHE A 96 -12.79 2.85 -10.29
CA PHE A 96 -11.52 2.22 -9.88
C PHE A 96 -10.95 2.86 -8.60
N PHE A 97 -10.89 4.17 -8.56
CA PHE A 97 -10.36 4.87 -7.40
C PHE A 97 -11.29 4.80 -6.19
N ARG A 98 -12.60 4.85 -6.38
CA ARG A 98 -13.56 4.69 -5.28
C ARG A 98 -13.46 3.31 -4.65
N GLY A 99 -13.43 2.27 -5.46
CA GLY A 99 -13.22 0.90 -5.01
C GLY A 99 -11.89 0.71 -4.26
N MET A 100 -10.79 1.31 -4.76
CA MET A 100 -9.49 1.27 -4.08
C MET A 100 -9.54 1.97 -2.72
N MET A 101 -10.12 3.17 -2.62
CA MET A 101 -10.19 3.92 -1.35
C MET A 101 -11.06 3.20 -0.33
N TYR A 102 -12.20 2.66 -0.73
CA TYR A 102 -13.03 1.88 0.19
C TYR A 102 -12.34 0.59 0.64
N PHE A 103 -11.61 -0.08 -0.25
CA PHE A 103 -10.85 -1.27 0.13
C PHE A 103 -9.78 -0.96 1.19
N ASP A 104 -9.05 0.14 1.04
CA ASP A 104 -8.08 0.57 2.04
C ASP A 104 -8.75 0.99 3.36
N LEU A 105 -9.86 1.73 3.29
CA LEU A 105 -10.64 2.11 4.48
C LEU A 105 -11.10 0.89 5.29
N ILE A 106 -11.69 -0.13 4.65
CA ILE A 106 -12.19 -1.28 5.39
C ILE A 106 -11.09 -2.16 5.96
N ARG A 107 -9.93 -2.24 5.30
CA ARG A 107 -8.76 -2.94 5.84
C ARG A 107 -8.18 -2.23 7.06
N MET A 108 -8.14 -0.89 7.03
CA MET A 108 -7.56 -0.08 8.11
C MET A 108 -8.52 0.10 9.28
N PHE A 109 -9.80 0.33 9.03
CA PHE A 109 -10.75 0.79 10.04
C PHE A 109 -11.90 -0.19 10.30
N GLY A 110 -12.04 -1.24 9.50
CA GLY A 110 -13.20 -2.14 9.57
C GLY A 110 -14.46 -1.49 8.99
N ASP A 111 -15.58 -1.55 9.72
CA ASP A 111 -16.82 -0.90 9.30
C ASP A 111 -16.64 0.62 9.23
N VAL A 112 -17.14 1.24 8.16
CA VAL A 112 -17.01 2.69 7.91
C VAL A 112 -18.29 3.25 7.27
N PRO A 113 -18.52 4.56 7.29
CA PRO A 113 -19.64 5.15 6.56
C PRO A 113 -19.58 4.91 5.05
N LEU A 114 -20.67 4.46 4.44
CA LEU A 114 -20.79 4.27 3.00
C LEU A 114 -21.33 5.55 2.32
N ARG A 115 -20.63 6.03 1.32
CA ARG A 115 -20.95 7.21 0.50
C ARG A 115 -20.94 6.82 -0.97
N GLU A 116 -22.10 6.57 -1.54
CA GLU A 116 -22.24 6.14 -2.94
C GLU A 116 -22.43 7.31 -3.90
N HIS A 117 -22.91 8.47 -3.39
CA HIS A 117 -23.24 9.65 -4.14
C HIS A 117 -22.56 10.90 -3.59
N ASN A 118 -22.48 11.93 -4.42
CA ASN A 118 -22.08 13.26 -3.98
C ASN A 118 -23.18 13.86 -3.11
N LEU A 119 -22.83 14.30 -1.91
CA LEU A 119 -23.75 15.00 -1.02
C LEU A 119 -23.84 16.47 -1.43
N GLU A 120 -25.04 16.99 -1.62
CA GLU A 120 -25.29 18.42 -1.93
C GLU A 120 -25.39 19.26 -0.65
N SER A 121 -25.75 18.63 0.47
CA SER A 121 -25.76 19.26 1.79
C SER A 121 -25.22 18.33 2.88
N ALA A 122 -24.83 18.90 4.01
CA ALA A 122 -24.35 18.12 5.15
C ALA A 122 -25.44 17.21 5.77
N ASP A 123 -26.71 17.58 5.59
CA ASP A 123 -27.85 16.86 6.17
C ASP A 123 -28.23 15.58 5.40
N GLU A 124 -27.70 15.39 4.17
CA GLU A 124 -28.01 14.23 3.32
C GLU A 124 -27.23 12.99 3.69
N GLY A 125 -26.20 13.12 4.49
CA GLY A 125 -25.30 12.02 4.79
C GLY A 125 -25.65 11.26 6.06
N THR A 126 -25.98 9.97 5.97
CA THR A 126 -25.92 9.10 7.14
C THR A 126 -24.49 9.04 7.67
N MET A 127 -24.34 9.28 8.99
CA MET A 127 -23.05 9.27 9.67
C MET A 127 -22.84 7.97 10.45
N VAL A 128 -23.50 6.88 10.04
CA VAL A 128 -23.36 5.55 10.66
C VAL A 128 -22.38 4.68 9.88
N ARG A 129 -21.71 3.81 10.59
CA ARG A 129 -20.88 2.77 9.99
C ARG A 129 -21.76 1.67 9.43
N VAL A 130 -21.48 1.21 8.22
CA VAL A 130 -22.07 -0.01 7.65
C VAL A 130 -21.04 -1.13 7.71
N SER A 131 -21.52 -2.37 7.63
CA SER A 131 -20.61 -3.52 7.66
C SER A 131 -19.66 -3.50 6.48
N LYS A 132 -18.43 -3.95 6.69
CA LYS A 132 -17.46 -4.09 5.61
C LYS A 132 -17.95 -4.99 4.48
N ASP A 133 -18.81 -5.99 4.78
CA ASP A 133 -19.40 -6.88 3.75
C ASP A 133 -20.34 -6.14 2.80
N GLU A 134 -21.04 -5.12 3.29
CA GLU A 134 -21.85 -4.26 2.43
C GLU A 134 -20.95 -3.38 1.55
N ILE A 135 -19.86 -2.88 2.09
CA ILE A 135 -18.87 -2.08 1.34
C ILE A 135 -18.17 -2.94 0.28
N TYR A 136 -17.85 -4.22 0.57
CA TYR A 136 -17.30 -5.14 -0.43
C TYR A 136 -18.19 -5.28 -1.67
N LYS A 137 -19.51 -5.22 -1.55
CA LYS A 137 -20.41 -5.26 -2.72
C LYS A 137 -20.18 -4.08 -3.66
N LEU A 138 -20.05 -2.87 -3.10
CA LEU A 138 -19.70 -1.68 -3.89
C LEU A 138 -18.31 -1.79 -4.50
N ILE A 139 -17.33 -2.28 -3.75
CA ILE A 139 -15.94 -2.46 -4.24
C ILE A 139 -15.93 -3.41 -5.45
N PHE A 140 -16.62 -4.54 -5.35
CA PHE A 140 -16.72 -5.50 -6.46
C PHE A 140 -17.41 -4.89 -7.68
N GLU A 141 -18.56 -4.23 -7.51
CA GLU A 141 -19.27 -3.57 -8.59
C GLU A 141 -18.42 -2.53 -9.30
N ASP A 142 -17.75 -1.66 -8.52
CA ASP A 142 -16.92 -0.59 -9.04
C ASP A 142 -15.72 -1.13 -9.81
N LEU A 143 -15.00 -2.11 -9.26
CA LEU A 143 -13.81 -2.67 -9.90
C LEU A 143 -14.13 -3.55 -11.11
N ILE A 144 -15.24 -4.28 -11.11
CA ILE A 144 -15.71 -5.06 -12.28
C ILE A 144 -16.13 -4.09 -13.41
N THR A 145 -16.81 -3.00 -13.07
CA THR A 145 -17.13 -1.94 -14.04
C THR A 145 -15.84 -1.32 -14.60
N ALA A 146 -14.88 -1.03 -13.73
CA ALA A 146 -13.60 -0.48 -14.13
C ALA A 146 -12.83 -1.43 -15.07
N GLU A 147 -12.77 -2.71 -14.75
CA GLU A 147 -12.16 -3.73 -15.63
C GLU A 147 -12.78 -3.76 -17.02
N THR A 148 -14.09 -3.56 -17.12
CA THR A 148 -14.85 -3.65 -18.38
C THR A 148 -14.72 -2.37 -19.22
N ASP A 149 -14.85 -1.21 -18.59
CA ASP A 149 -15.05 0.07 -19.29
C ASP A 149 -13.79 0.93 -19.39
N LEU A 150 -12.73 0.66 -18.59
CA LEU A 150 -11.44 1.30 -18.80
C LEU A 150 -10.88 0.95 -20.17
N LYS A 151 -10.15 1.89 -20.77
CA LYS A 151 -9.46 1.67 -22.04
C LYS A 151 -7.97 1.92 -21.86
N TYR A 152 -7.17 0.98 -22.33
CA TYR A 152 -5.73 1.21 -22.40
C TYR A 152 -5.42 2.37 -23.32
N SER A 153 -4.62 3.28 -22.84
CA SER A 153 -4.08 4.36 -23.67
C SER A 153 -2.65 4.67 -23.27
N PRO A 154 -1.66 4.37 -24.12
CA PRO A 154 -0.26 4.75 -23.89
C PRO A 154 -0.06 6.25 -23.69
N ARG A 155 -1.08 7.06 -24.16
CA ARG A 155 -1.05 8.53 -24.09
C ARG A 155 -1.05 9.06 -22.66
N TYR A 156 -1.54 8.29 -21.67
CA TYR A 156 -1.77 8.82 -20.33
C TYR A 156 -0.62 8.54 -19.35
N GLY A 157 0.44 7.84 -19.78
CA GLY A 157 1.56 7.52 -18.90
C GLY A 157 1.14 6.73 -17.65
N GLY A 158 2.08 6.36 -16.82
CA GLY A 158 1.88 5.42 -15.70
C GLY A 158 1.05 5.89 -14.51
N GLY A 159 0.22 6.90 -14.60
CA GLY A 159 -0.60 7.37 -13.47
C GLY A 159 -2.09 7.09 -13.60
N ARG A 160 -2.58 6.72 -14.79
CA ARG A 160 -4.00 6.42 -15.01
C ARG A 160 -4.24 4.92 -15.04
N PRO A 161 -5.35 4.45 -14.44
CA PRO A 161 -5.68 3.03 -14.46
C PRO A 161 -6.12 2.57 -15.84
N TYR A 162 -5.95 1.28 -16.11
CA TYR A 162 -6.42 0.57 -17.29
C TYR A 162 -7.02 -0.79 -16.88
N PRO A 163 -7.63 -1.58 -17.78
CA PRO A 163 -8.36 -2.80 -17.39
C PRO A 163 -7.56 -3.74 -16.50
N GLU A 164 -6.27 -3.91 -16.80
CA GLU A 164 -5.40 -4.79 -16.03
C GLU A 164 -5.09 -4.25 -14.63
N SER A 165 -5.11 -2.94 -14.43
CA SER A 165 -4.99 -2.34 -13.09
C SER A 165 -6.19 -2.71 -12.22
N ALA A 166 -7.40 -2.70 -12.82
CA ALA A 166 -8.61 -3.13 -12.13
C ALA A 166 -8.60 -4.65 -11.87
N SER A 167 -8.17 -5.46 -12.84
CA SER A 167 -7.99 -6.91 -12.66
C SER A 167 -7.01 -7.23 -11.53
N ALA A 168 -5.88 -6.53 -11.46
CA ALA A 168 -4.87 -6.76 -10.43
C ALA A 168 -5.36 -6.34 -9.04
N LEU A 169 -6.07 -5.21 -8.95
CA LEU A 169 -6.70 -4.79 -7.70
C LEU A 169 -7.80 -5.78 -7.27
N LEU A 170 -8.61 -6.29 -8.21
CA LEU A 170 -9.58 -7.35 -7.93
C LEU A 170 -8.92 -8.63 -7.41
N ALA A 171 -7.73 -9.01 -7.92
CA ALA A 171 -7.01 -10.16 -7.38
C ALA A 171 -6.69 -9.99 -5.88
N ARG A 172 -6.20 -8.81 -5.48
CA ARG A 172 -5.91 -8.46 -4.08
C ARG A 172 -7.18 -8.40 -3.23
N VAL A 173 -8.26 -7.80 -3.74
CA VAL A 173 -9.54 -7.69 -3.03
C VAL A 173 -10.15 -9.06 -2.81
N TYR A 174 -10.18 -9.92 -3.84
CA TYR A 174 -10.69 -11.29 -3.74
C TYR A 174 -9.88 -12.13 -2.76
N LEU A 175 -8.55 -12.04 -2.80
CA LEU A 175 -7.69 -12.74 -1.84
C LEU A 175 -8.01 -12.33 -0.40
N THR A 176 -8.15 -11.02 -0.15
CA THR A 176 -8.44 -10.49 1.19
C THR A 176 -9.82 -10.95 1.67
N TYR A 177 -10.84 -10.81 0.82
CA TYR A 177 -12.19 -11.27 1.12
C TYR A 177 -12.22 -12.78 1.41
N ALA A 178 -11.54 -13.57 0.57
CA ALA A 178 -11.46 -15.02 0.74
C ALA A 178 -10.80 -15.41 2.07
N ALA A 179 -9.73 -14.73 2.47
CA ALA A 179 -9.06 -14.99 3.74
C ALA A 179 -9.94 -14.64 4.95
N GLU A 180 -10.68 -13.53 4.89
CA GLU A 180 -11.59 -13.10 5.96
C GLU A 180 -12.81 -14.02 6.13
N HIS A 181 -13.31 -14.62 5.05
CA HIS A 181 -14.52 -15.44 5.03
C HIS A 181 -14.25 -16.95 4.89
N ASN A 182 -12.96 -17.32 4.73
CA ASN A 182 -12.55 -18.70 4.40
C ASN A 182 -13.29 -19.24 3.15
N ASP A 183 -13.37 -18.41 2.11
CA ASP A 183 -14.18 -18.66 0.91
C ASP A 183 -13.32 -19.13 -0.26
N THR A 184 -13.47 -20.40 -0.62
CA THR A 184 -12.70 -21.04 -1.70
C THR A 184 -12.99 -20.42 -3.07
N GLU A 185 -14.22 -19.99 -3.36
CA GLU A 185 -14.60 -19.40 -4.63
C GLU A 185 -13.84 -18.08 -4.87
N TYR A 186 -13.73 -17.26 -3.84
CA TYR A 186 -12.99 -16.00 -3.96
C TYR A 186 -11.48 -16.21 -4.04
N TYR A 187 -10.91 -17.24 -3.43
CA TYR A 187 -9.52 -17.63 -3.69
C TYR A 187 -9.30 -18.03 -5.16
N GLU A 188 -10.22 -18.80 -5.77
CA GLU A 188 -10.16 -19.16 -7.19
C GLU A 188 -10.28 -17.93 -8.09
N LEU A 189 -11.15 -16.98 -7.75
CA LEU A 189 -11.27 -15.69 -8.46
C LEU A 189 -9.97 -14.88 -8.36
N ALA A 190 -9.31 -14.86 -7.22
CA ALA A 190 -8.01 -14.18 -7.05
C ALA A 190 -6.93 -14.80 -7.95
N VAL A 191 -6.83 -16.13 -8.00
CA VAL A 191 -5.92 -16.85 -8.91
C VAL A 191 -6.22 -16.50 -10.36
N LYS A 192 -7.48 -16.55 -10.76
CA LYS A 192 -7.92 -16.26 -12.14
C LYS A 192 -7.54 -14.84 -12.57
N LYS A 193 -7.71 -13.84 -11.69
CA LYS A 193 -7.32 -12.46 -11.98
C LYS A 193 -5.80 -12.31 -12.06
N ALA A 194 -5.05 -12.89 -11.14
CA ALA A 194 -3.58 -12.88 -11.18
C ALA A 194 -3.05 -13.52 -12.48
N ASP A 195 -3.59 -14.68 -12.87
CA ASP A 195 -3.19 -15.38 -14.11
C ASP A 195 -3.50 -14.57 -15.38
N ALA A 196 -4.55 -13.75 -15.38
CA ALA A 196 -4.88 -12.88 -16.50
C ALA A 196 -3.93 -11.68 -16.64
N VAL A 197 -3.33 -11.21 -15.54
CA VAL A 197 -2.46 -10.04 -15.49
C VAL A 197 -0.98 -10.40 -15.73
N ILE A 198 -0.48 -11.45 -15.11
CA ILE A 198 0.94 -11.86 -15.13
C ILE A 198 1.55 -11.87 -16.56
N PRO A 199 0.93 -12.42 -17.61
CA PRO A 199 1.54 -12.47 -18.93
C PRO A 199 1.71 -11.10 -19.60
N LYS A 200 0.94 -10.09 -19.14
CA LYS A 200 0.92 -8.75 -19.73
C LYS A 200 1.95 -7.82 -19.09
N PHE A 201 2.37 -8.14 -17.88
CA PHE A 201 3.30 -7.34 -17.07
C PHE A 201 4.49 -8.18 -16.62
N PRO A 202 5.49 -8.42 -17.50
CA PRO A 202 6.63 -9.21 -17.14
C PRO A 202 7.45 -8.57 -16.01
N MET A 203 7.82 -9.36 -15.01
CA MET A 203 8.77 -8.94 -13.98
C MET A 203 10.12 -8.59 -14.60
N LEU A 204 10.75 -7.55 -14.08
CA LEU A 204 12.13 -7.20 -14.43
C LEU A 204 13.09 -8.28 -13.93
N GLU A 205 14.17 -8.50 -14.68
CA GLU A 205 15.22 -9.45 -14.28
C GLU A 205 16.03 -8.93 -13.09
N ASN A 206 16.32 -7.62 -13.08
CA ASN A 206 17.07 -6.97 -12.02
C ASN A 206 16.11 -6.16 -11.12
N TYR A 207 16.07 -6.52 -9.84
CA TYR A 207 15.22 -5.83 -8.84
C TYR A 207 15.55 -4.34 -8.71
N ALA A 208 16.82 -3.95 -8.81
CA ALA A 208 17.23 -2.54 -8.67
C ALA A 208 16.66 -1.64 -9.77
N ASP A 209 16.41 -2.16 -10.97
CA ASP A 209 15.90 -1.37 -12.08
C ASP A 209 14.43 -0.97 -11.91
N LEU A 210 13.74 -1.58 -10.96
CA LEU A 210 12.34 -1.31 -10.65
C LEU A 210 12.13 0.10 -10.09
N PHE A 211 13.10 0.61 -9.31
CA PHE A 211 13.00 1.88 -8.59
C PHE A 211 13.75 3.03 -9.27
N LYS A 212 14.41 2.79 -10.40
CA LYS A 212 15.08 3.85 -11.16
C LYS A 212 14.06 4.85 -11.70
N ILE A 213 14.30 6.15 -11.48
CA ILE A 213 13.44 7.24 -11.94
C ILE A 213 13.34 7.25 -13.48
N SER A 214 14.46 6.97 -14.18
CA SER A 214 14.50 6.81 -15.63
C SER A 214 13.65 5.65 -16.16
N ASN A 215 13.35 4.66 -15.31
CA ASN A 215 12.57 3.46 -15.62
C ASN A 215 11.25 3.39 -14.82
N ARG A 216 10.75 4.50 -14.26
CA ARG A 216 9.59 4.52 -13.35
C ARG A 216 8.29 3.96 -13.93
N PHE A 217 8.19 3.86 -15.26
CA PHE A 217 7.05 3.26 -15.96
C PHE A 217 7.41 1.89 -16.56
N ASN A 218 8.21 1.11 -15.84
CA ASN A 218 8.65 -0.20 -16.28
C ASN A 218 7.51 -1.22 -16.39
N SER A 219 7.82 -2.35 -17.04
CA SER A 219 6.84 -3.39 -17.34
C SER A 219 6.28 -4.13 -16.12
N GLU A 220 6.92 -4.03 -14.96
CA GLU A 220 6.47 -4.72 -13.75
C GLU A 220 5.41 -3.92 -12.98
N ILE A 221 5.39 -2.58 -13.12
CA ILE A 221 4.40 -1.73 -12.43
C ILE A 221 3.08 -1.79 -13.18
N ILE A 222 2.08 -2.43 -12.55
CA ILE A 222 0.72 -2.52 -13.09
C ILE A 222 -0.03 -1.21 -12.85
N TRP A 223 0.11 -0.65 -11.64
CA TRP A 223 -0.38 0.69 -11.33
C TRP A 223 0.44 1.32 -10.21
N GLY A 224 0.64 2.63 -10.30
CA GLY A 224 1.33 3.38 -9.26
C GLY A 224 0.93 4.85 -9.23
N ALA A 225 1.05 5.48 -8.08
CA ALA A 225 0.87 6.92 -7.95
C ALA A 225 2.12 7.64 -8.50
N ASN A 226 1.91 8.44 -9.53
CA ASN A 226 2.97 9.17 -10.20
C ASN A 226 3.13 10.56 -9.58
N PHE A 227 4.36 10.88 -9.22
CA PHE A 227 4.75 12.18 -8.67
C PHE A 227 5.61 12.95 -9.67
N SER A 228 5.65 14.27 -9.53
CA SER A 228 6.53 15.11 -10.35
C SER A 228 7.10 16.26 -9.55
N ALA A 229 8.41 16.25 -9.39
CA ALA A 229 9.15 17.33 -8.73
C ALA A 229 9.16 18.66 -9.50
N SER A 230 8.79 18.62 -10.81
CA SER A 230 8.73 19.81 -11.65
C SER A 230 7.40 20.56 -11.56
N LEU A 231 6.35 19.96 -10.99
CA LEU A 231 5.05 20.58 -10.78
C LEU A 231 5.07 21.32 -9.45
N SER A 232 4.84 22.64 -9.49
CA SER A 232 4.86 23.56 -8.32
C SER A 232 6.14 23.45 -7.46
N ASP A 233 6.49 24.47 -6.82
CA ASP A 233 7.57 24.77 -5.81
C ASP A 233 8.38 23.60 -5.19
N GLY A 234 8.47 22.42 -5.86
CA GLY A 234 9.27 21.26 -5.41
C GLY A 234 8.55 20.33 -4.43
N TRP A 235 7.30 20.61 -4.03
CA TRP A 235 6.54 19.79 -3.08
C TRP A 235 5.58 18.78 -3.72
N ALA A 236 5.43 18.78 -5.03
CA ALA A 236 4.56 17.84 -5.75
C ALA A 236 5.25 16.51 -6.10
N GLY A 237 6.53 16.36 -5.81
CA GLY A 237 7.29 15.14 -6.02
C GLY A 237 7.17 14.15 -4.86
N ALA A 238 7.62 12.92 -5.09
CA ALA A 238 7.62 11.87 -4.08
C ALA A 238 8.54 12.23 -2.89
N GLN A 239 8.07 11.91 -1.68
CA GLN A 239 8.76 12.24 -0.44
C GLN A 239 9.66 11.11 0.10
N PHE A 240 9.86 10.03 -0.65
CA PHE A 240 10.61 8.87 -0.18
C PHE A 240 12.02 9.22 0.32
N LEU A 241 12.74 10.10 -0.40
CA LEU A 241 14.10 10.46 0.00
C LEU A 241 14.12 11.23 1.32
N VAL A 242 13.17 12.16 1.50
CA VAL A 242 13.08 12.95 2.73
C VAL A 242 12.72 12.07 3.93
N ARG A 243 11.80 11.13 3.74
CA ARG A 243 11.27 10.30 4.83
C ARG A 243 12.15 9.10 5.17
N LEU A 244 12.72 8.45 4.17
CA LEU A 244 13.42 7.18 4.35
C LEU A 244 14.94 7.30 4.47
N LEU A 245 15.55 8.30 3.82
CA LEU A 245 17.00 8.46 3.92
C LEU A 245 17.42 9.21 5.18
N PRO A 246 18.46 8.75 5.89
CA PRO A 246 19.03 9.48 7.01
C PRO A 246 19.69 10.77 6.51
N ASN A 247 19.94 11.73 7.41
CA ASN A 247 20.71 12.93 7.08
C ASN A 247 22.10 12.53 6.57
N MET A 248 22.35 12.80 5.28
CA MET A 248 23.58 12.42 4.58
C MET A 248 23.89 13.41 3.45
N ASP A 249 25.16 13.48 3.07
CA ASP A 249 25.60 14.36 1.99
C ASP A 249 25.02 13.90 0.63
N GLY A 250 24.68 14.86 -0.20
CA GLY A 250 24.12 14.60 -1.54
C GLY A 250 22.61 14.36 -1.58
N VAL A 251 21.91 14.47 -0.44
CA VAL A 251 20.46 14.45 -0.36
C VAL A 251 19.96 15.59 0.51
N ASP A 252 19.39 16.61 -0.11
CA ASP A 252 18.88 17.77 0.60
C ASP A 252 17.67 17.39 1.48
N ASN A 253 17.71 17.84 2.74
CA ASN A 253 16.63 17.64 3.72
C ASN A 253 16.22 16.18 4.00
N ALA A 254 17.12 15.21 3.78
CA ALA A 254 16.89 13.85 4.24
C ALA A 254 16.71 13.85 5.77
N GLN A 255 15.54 13.37 6.24
CA GLN A 255 15.14 13.44 7.64
C GLN A 255 15.12 12.06 8.33
N GLY A 256 15.10 10.97 7.53
CA GLY A 256 15.12 9.61 8.04
C GLY A 256 14.01 9.33 9.05
N TRP A 257 12.76 9.58 8.68
CA TRP A 257 11.63 9.39 9.59
C TRP A 257 11.48 7.94 10.04
N GLU A 258 11.90 7.02 9.18
CA GLU A 258 11.83 5.60 9.41
C GLU A 258 13.18 4.94 9.16
N SER A 259 13.59 4.09 10.09
CA SER A 259 14.61 3.07 9.88
C SER A 259 13.98 1.70 9.82
N ALA A 260 14.64 0.74 9.17
CA ALA A 260 14.20 -0.64 9.25
C ALA A 260 14.50 -1.21 10.66
N THR A 261 13.66 -2.13 11.13
CA THR A 261 13.97 -2.89 12.35
C THR A 261 15.18 -3.80 12.13
N GLU A 262 15.91 -4.09 13.19
CA GLU A 262 17.00 -5.10 13.17
C GLU A 262 16.46 -6.48 12.79
N ASN A 263 15.23 -6.78 13.18
CA ASN A 263 14.54 -8.00 12.83
C ASN A 263 14.35 -8.14 11.32
N LEU A 264 13.88 -7.08 10.64
CA LEU A 264 13.77 -7.07 9.17
C LEU A 264 15.15 -7.22 8.50
N TYR A 265 16.14 -6.43 8.93
CA TYR A 265 17.47 -6.48 8.32
C TYR A 265 18.09 -7.89 8.45
N SER A 266 18.00 -8.51 9.62
CA SER A 266 18.56 -9.82 9.91
C SER A 266 17.75 -10.98 9.30
N SER A 267 16.49 -10.78 8.90
CA SER A 267 15.67 -11.80 8.26
C SER A 267 16.09 -12.08 6.80
N PHE A 268 16.77 -11.14 6.15
CA PHE A 268 17.27 -11.35 4.80
C PHE A 268 18.39 -12.39 4.76
N ASN A 269 18.29 -13.31 3.80
CA ASN A 269 19.42 -14.18 3.48
C ASN A 269 20.58 -13.34 2.94
N ALA A 270 21.81 -13.66 3.34
CA ALA A 270 23.01 -12.93 2.90
C ALA A 270 23.21 -12.93 1.36
N ASN A 271 22.63 -13.92 0.66
CA ASN A 271 22.67 -14.00 -0.79
C ASN A 271 21.44 -13.39 -1.48
N ASP A 272 20.51 -12.78 -0.72
CA ASP A 272 19.33 -12.13 -1.30
C ASP A 272 19.76 -10.86 -2.05
N ALA A 273 19.61 -10.87 -3.37
CA ALA A 273 20.01 -9.76 -4.24
C ALA A 273 19.22 -8.45 -3.95
N ARG A 274 18.11 -8.53 -3.24
CA ARG A 274 17.31 -7.35 -2.82
C ARG A 274 17.94 -6.59 -1.66
N LEU A 275 18.60 -7.30 -0.72
CA LEU A 275 19.14 -6.68 0.49
C LEU A 275 20.02 -5.44 0.21
N PRO A 276 21.05 -5.49 -0.64
CA PRO A 276 21.91 -4.32 -0.90
C PRO A 276 21.20 -3.18 -1.64
N VAL A 277 20.06 -3.45 -2.28
CA VAL A 277 19.22 -2.44 -2.94
C VAL A 277 18.30 -1.77 -1.92
N VAL A 278 17.69 -2.58 -1.05
CA VAL A 278 16.60 -2.12 -0.16
C VAL A 278 17.14 -1.50 1.12
N LEU A 279 18.09 -2.17 1.82
CA LEU A 279 18.53 -1.78 3.15
C LEU A 279 20.05 -1.58 3.21
N LYS A 280 20.49 -0.48 3.80
CA LYS A 280 21.91 -0.22 4.01
C LYS A 280 22.18 0.32 5.42
N ARG A 281 23.36 -0.08 5.96
CA ARG A 281 23.94 0.46 7.20
C ARG A 281 25.10 1.42 6.92
N SER A 282 25.48 1.55 5.67
CA SER A 282 26.54 2.48 5.27
C SER A 282 26.39 2.89 3.81
N VAL A 283 26.94 4.06 3.50
CA VAL A 283 27.08 4.56 2.13
C VAL A 283 28.53 4.93 1.89
N THR A 284 29.06 4.54 0.74
CA THR A 284 30.36 4.99 0.28
C THR A 284 30.16 6.13 -0.71
N TYR A 285 30.69 7.30 -0.42
CA TYR A 285 30.65 8.45 -1.31
C TYR A 285 31.67 8.34 -2.45
N GLN A 286 31.54 9.21 -3.46
CA GLN A 286 32.42 9.21 -4.63
C GLN A 286 33.89 9.49 -4.29
N ASP A 287 34.15 10.23 -3.22
CA ASP A 287 35.53 10.51 -2.69
C ASP A 287 36.10 9.33 -1.89
N GLY A 288 35.38 8.23 -1.75
CA GLY A 288 35.77 7.07 -0.96
C GLY A 288 35.44 7.16 0.53
N THR A 289 34.86 8.26 1.01
CA THR A 289 34.43 8.39 2.40
C THR A 289 33.26 7.45 2.68
N ILE A 290 33.27 6.79 3.84
CA ILE A 290 32.20 5.89 4.26
C ILE A 290 31.45 6.52 5.42
N LYS A 291 30.14 6.73 5.24
CA LYS A 291 29.21 7.08 6.32
C LYS A 291 28.51 5.84 6.85
N GLN A 292 28.64 5.59 8.14
CA GLN A 292 27.96 4.52 8.87
C GLN A 292 26.70 5.05 9.52
N PHE A 293 25.67 4.19 9.61
CA PHE A 293 24.41 4.46 10.29
C PHE A 293 24.23 3.47 11.45
N ALA A 294 23.68 3.94 12.56
CA ALA A 294 23.37 3.09 13.72
C ALA A 294 22.31 2.05 13.38
N GLU A 295 21.30 2.48 12.64
CA GLU A 295 20.16 1.66 12.18
C GLU A 295 20.28 1.37 10.68
N PRO A 296 19.67 0.28 10.16
CA PRO A 296 19.54 0.08 8.73
C PRO A 296 18.45 1.01 8.17
N TYR A 297 18.76 1.71 7.08
CA TYR A 297 17.84 2.60 6.39
C TYR A 297 17.43 2.06 5.01
N VAL A 298 16.29 2.56 4.50
CA VAL A 298 15.73 2.13 3.21
C VAL A 298 16.26 2.99 2.09
N PHE A 299 16.93 2.37 1.13
CA PHE A 299 17.61 3.02 0.02
C PHE A 299 17.03 2.74 -1.35
N LYS A 300 16.03 1.86 -1.48
CA LYS A 300 15.52 1.41 -2.78
C LYS A 300 14.97 2.51 -3.67
N TYR A 301 14.50 3.61 -3.09
CA TYR A 301 14.00 4.78 -3.83
C TYR A 301 15.08 5.82 -4.13
N TRP A 302 16.32 5.58 -3.70
CA TRP A 302 17.43 6.48 -3.94
C TRP A 302 18.12 6.15 -5.26
N ASP A 303 17.69 6.86 -6.30
CA ASP A 303 18.35 6.80 -7.62
C ASP A 303 19.47 7.84 -7.68
N GLN A 304 20.71 7.39 -7.54
CA GLN A 304 21.90 8.26 -7.56
C GLN A 304 22.19 8.85 -8.94
N GLU A 305 21.62 8.28 -10.01
CA GLU A 305 21.79 8.79 -11.38
C GLU A 305 20.79 9.91 -11.68
N ALA A 306 19.72 10.04 -10.89
CA ALA A 306 18.76 11.11 -11.00
C ALA A 306 19.13 12.27 -10.06
N GLU A 307 19.26 13.49 -10.61
CA GLU A 307 19.48 14.67 -9.78
C GLU A 307 18.24 14.91 -8.91
N PRO A 308 18.36 14.83 -7.56
CA PRO A 308 17.28 15.21 -6.67
C PRO A 308 16.98 16.70 -6.86
N LYS A 309 15.72 17.03 -7.12
CA LYS A 309 15.26 18.42 -7.19
C LYS A 309 14.70 18.83 -5.84
N GLY A 310 15.57 19.35 -4.97
CA GLY A 310 15.16 19.77 -3.63
C GLY A 310 14.71 18.59 -2.76
N ASN A 311 13.53 18.71 -2.14
CA ASN A 311 12.99 17.74 -1.18
C ASN A 311 12.16 16.61 -1.83
N SER A 312 12.08 16.55 -3.16
CA SER A 312 11.15 15.64 -3.85
C SER A 312 11.74 15.10 -5.15
N THR A 313 11.24 13.94 -5.58
CA THR A 313 11.68 13.26 -6.79
C THR A 313 10.50 12.91 -7.70
N ASP A 314 10.82 12.57 -8.95
CA ASP A 314 9.87 12.03 -9.93
C ASP A 314 9.61 10.52 -9.73
N ALA A 315 9.92 9.95 -8.57
CA ALA A 315 9.67 8.54 -8.28
C ALA A 315 8.17 8.23 -8.27
N ILE A 316 7.84 6.99 -8.63
CA ILE A 316 6.47 6.45 -8.55
C ILE A 316 6.31 5.70 -7.23
N PHE A 317 5.13 5.78 -6.58
CA PHE A 317 4.74 4.82 -5.58
C PHE A 317 4.15 3.60 -6.27
N PRO A 318 4.81 2.42 -6.24
CA PRO A 318 4.38 1.26 -7.00
C PRO A 318 3.28 0.51 -6.24
N ALA A 319 2.04 1.00 -6.32
CA ALA A 319 0.94 0.46 -5.52
C ALA A 319 0.52 -0.97 -5.90
N ILE A 320 0.71 -1.37 -7.15
CA ILE A 320 0.42 -2.72 -7.64
C ILE A 320 1.51 -3.16 -8.62
N ARG A 321 2.19 -4.27 -8.32
CA ARG A 321 3.27 -4.84 -9.12
C ARG A 321 3.03 -6.32 -9.44
N THR A 322 3.64 -6.80 -10.52
CA THR A 322 3.49 -8.21 -10.96
C THR A 322 3.99 -9.22 -9.94
N ALA A 323 5.02 -8.88 -9.15
CA ALA A 323 5.49 -9.75 -8.07
C ALA A 323 4.34 -10.09 -7.10
N GLU A 324 3.46 -9.15 -6.80
CA GLU A 324 2.30 -9.40 -5.96
C GLU A 324 1.33 -10.42 -6.58
N MET A 325 1.10 -10.36 -7.89
CA MET A 325 0.24 -11.32 -8.57
C MET A 325 0.75 -12.75 -8.44
N TYR A 326 2.06 -12.95 -8.48
CA TYR A 326 2.67 -14.25 -8.22
C TYR A 326 2.47 -14.71 -6.76
N LEU A 327 2.62 -13.79 -5.79
CA LEU A 327 2.44 -14.15 -4.38
C LEU A 327 0.97 -14.35 -4.02
N ILE A 328 0.03 -13.57 -4.57
CA ILE A 328 -1.43 -13.81 -4.48
C ILE A 328 -1.76 -15.23 -4.97
N LYS A 329 -1.22 -15.62 -6.13
CA LYS A 329 -1.43 -16.96 -6.68
C LYS A 329 -0.87 -18.05 -5.76
N ALA A 330 0.32 -17.87 -5.22
CA ALA A 330 0.95 -18.84 -4.31
C ALA A 330 0.13 -19.00 -3.01
N GLU A 331 -0.30 -17.89 -2.41
CA GLU A 331 -1.11 -17.86 -1.19
C GLU A 331 -2.48 -18.52 -1.41
N ALA A 332 -3.21 -18.09 -2.44
CA ALA A 332 -4.54 -18.59 -2.73
C ALA A 332 -4.54 -20.10 -3.04
N LEU A 333 -3.60 -20.58 -3.87
CA LEU A 333 -3.48 -22.01 -4.18
C LEU A 333 -3.11 -22.85 -2.96
N ASN A 334 -2.29 -22.32 -2.06
CA ASN A 334 -2.00 -22.97 -0.78
C ASN A 334 -3.25 -23.09 0.10
N ALA A 335 -4.05 -22.03 0.16
CA ALA A 335 -5.30 -22.02 0.93
C ALA A 335 -6.35 -22.97 0.37
N ILE A 336 -6.60 -22.96 -0.93
CA ILE A 336 -7.55 -23.85 -1.62
C ILE A 336 -7.22 -25.32 -1.36
N ASN A 337 -5.94 -25.69 -1.42
CA ASN A 337 -5.51 -27.08 -1.41
C ASN A 337 -5.02 -27.57 -0.03
N GLN A 338 -5.06 -26.70 0.98
CA GLN A 338 -4.52 -26.98 2.33
C GLN A 338 -3.08 -27.50 2.28
N GLY A 339 -2.29 -26.91 1.37
CA GLY A 339 -0.90 -27.22 1.09
C GLY A 339 -0.46 -26.72 -0.28
N PRO A 340 0.86 -26.55 -0.51
CA PRO A 340 1.35 -26.01 -1.76
C PRO A 340 1.15 -26.99 -2.93
N THR A 341 0.55 -26.51 -4.01
CA THR A 341 0.50 -27.19 -5.29
C THR A 341 1.77 -26.91 -6.11
N PRO A 342 2.09 -27.70 -7.15
CA PRO A 342 3.20 -27.39 -8.07
C PRO A 342 3.09 -25.97 -8.66
N ASP A 343 1.89 -25.49 -8.94
CA ASP A 343 1.66 -24.12 -9.46
C ASP A 343 1.88 -23.04 -8.38
N ALA A 344 1.53 -23.30 -7.12
CA ALA A 344 1.86 -22.42 -6.00
C ALA A 344 3.37 -22.29 -5.83
N VAL A 345 4.09 -23.42 -5.84
CA VAL A 345 5.55 -23.47 -5.77
C VAL A 345 6.18 -22.74 -6.96
N LYS A 346 5.66 -22.94 -8.17
CA LYS A 346 6.13 -22.23 -9.37
C LYS A 346 5.93 -20.72 -9.28
N ALA A 347 4.82 -20.27 -8.68
CA ALA A 347 4.53 -18.86 -8.52
C ALA A 347 5.51 -18.19 -7.55
N ILE A 348 5.68 -18.70 -6.35
CA ILE A 348 6.64 -18.11 -5.38
C ILE A 348 8.08 -18.22 -5.89
N LYS A 349 8.43 -19.34 -6.57
CA LYS A 349 9.75 -19.54 -7.17
C LYS A 349 10.12 -18.41 -8.13
N LYS A 350 9.16 -17.88 -8.88
CA LYS A 350 9.43 -16.77 -9.83
C LYS A 350 9.97 -15.52 -9.14
N VAL A 351 9.44 -15.19 -7.96
CA VAL A 351 9.92 -14.06 -7.16
C VAL A 351 11.27 -14.38 -6.53
N ARG A 352 11.41 -15.56 -5.94
CA ARG A 352 12.64 -16.02 -5.27
C ARG A 352 13.81 -16.18 -6.22
N ASP A 353 13.59 -16.68 -7.44
CA ASP A 353 14.65 -16.83 -8.46
C ASP A 353 15.24 -15.46 -8.84
N ARG A 354 14.41 -14.42 -8.99
CA ARG A 354 14.90 -13.06 -9.20
C ARG A 354 15.76 -12.56 -8.04
N ALA A 355 15.40 -12.92 -6.83
CA ALA A 355 16.16 -12.59 -5.63
C ALA A 355 17.43 -13.46 -5.46
N GLY A 356 17.68 -14.42 -6.33
CA GLY A 356 18.82 -15.34 -6.22
C GLY A 356 18.65 -16.39 -5.12
N LEU A 357 17.43 -16.67 -4.68
CA LEU A 357 17.15 -17.58 -3.57
C LEU A 357 16.75 -18.98 -4.07
N ALA A 358 17.33 -20.01 -3.46
CA ALA A 358 16.95 -21.39 -3.73
C ALA A 358 15.50 -21.68 -3.32
N SER A 359 14.81 -22.51 -4.10
CA SER A 359 13.43 -22.93 -3.89
C SER A 359 13.23 -24.46 -3.90
N ASP A 360 14.33 -25.23 -3.80
CA ASP A 360 14.28 -26.68 -3.94
C ASP A 360 13.75 -27.41 -2.70
N ASN A 361 13.78 -26.74 -1.52
CA ASN A 361 13.38 -27.31 -0.24
C ASN A 361 12.32 -26.44 0.46
N LEU A 362 11.31 -26.00 -0.28
CA LEU A 362 10.18 -25.30 0.32
C LEU A 362 9.32 -26.26 1.15
N PRO A 363 8.70 -25.80 2.27
CA PRO A 363 7.76 -26.60 3.03
C PRO A 363 6.65 -27.19 2.16
N THR A 364 6.23 -28.41 2.47
CA THR A 364 5.18 -29.13 1.73
C THR A 364 3.85 -29.15 2.48
N ASP A 365 3.83 -28.65 3.71
CA ASP A 365 2.62 -28.47 4.51
C ASP A 365 2.08 -27.03 4.38
N TYR A 366 0.80 -26.88 4.72
CA TYR A 366 0.08 -25.62 4.59
C TYR A 366 0.73 -24.47 5.38
N GLU A 367 0.98 -24.69 6.67
CA GLU A 367 1.48 -23.63 7.55
C GLU A 367 2.93 -23.25 7.27
N GLY A 368 3.77 -24.23 6.95
CA GLY A 368 5.15 -23.99 6.55
C GLY A 368 5.24 -23.17 5.27
N PHE A 369 4.44 -23.52 4.26
CA PHE A 369 4.41 -22.78 3.00
C PHE A 369 3.80 -21.38 3.16
N LYS A 370 2.73 -21.22 3.96
CA LYS A 370 2.14 -19.93 4.31
C LYS A 370 3.16 -18.97 4.93
N LYS A 371 4.01 -19.47 5.85
CA LYS A 371 5.08 -18.67 6.46
C LYS A 371 6.11 -18.20 5.43
N ILE A 372 6.51 -19.05 4.50
CA ILE A 372 7.44 -18.66 3.43
C ILE A 372 6.82 -17.60 2.51
N VAL A 373 5.54 -17.73 2.15
CA VAL A 373 4.84 -16.73 1.35
C VAL A 373 4.77 -15.39 2.09
N LEU A 374 4.45 -15.39 3.39
CA LEU A 374 4.41 -14.18 4.23
C LEU A 374 5.77 -13.48 4.35
N GLU A 375 6.87 -14.25 4.47
CA GLU A 375 8.23 -13.69 4.47
C GLU A 375 8.63 -13.19 3.07
N GLU A 376 8.18 -13.85 2.00
CA GLU A 376 8.45 -13.39 0.64
C GLU A 376 7.75 -12.05 0.34
N TYR A 377 6.49 -11.86 0.78
CA TYR A 377 5.81 -10.55 0.77
C TYR A 377 6.64 -9.51 1.54
N ARG A 378 7.11 -9.86 2.74
CA ARG A 378 7.90 -8.97 3.59
C ARG A 378 9.15 -8.45 2.89
N HIS A 379 9.96 -9.34 2.29
CA HIS A 379 11.22 -8.97 1.64
C HIS A 379 11.00 -8.26 0.30
N GLU A 380 9.97 -8.64 -0.42
CA GLU A 380 9.67 -8.09 -1.74
C GLU A 380 9.12 -6.65 -1.65
N PHE A 381 8.26 -6.38 -0.67
CA PHE A 381 7.49 -5.14 -0.57
C PHE A 381 7.90 -4.24 0.61
N VAL A 382 9.15 -4.27 1.04
CA VAL A 382 9.66 -3.36 2.08
C VAL A 382 9.32 -1.92 1.76
N MET A 383 8.66 -1.21 2.68
CA MET A 383 8.24 0.19 2.54
C MET A 383 7.41 0.47 1.26
N GLU A 384 6.48 -0.43 0.96
CA GLU A 384 5.46 -0.25 -0.07
C GLU A 384 4.04 -0.31 0.52
N GLY A 385 3.91 -0.23 1.85
CA GLY A 385 2.61 -0.22 2.54
C GLY A 385 1.87 -1.57 2.49
N HIS A 386 2.59 -2.69 2.52
CA HIS A 386 2.02 -4.03 2.45
C HIS A 386 1.99 -4.76 3.80
N ARG A 387 3.07 -4.65 4.60
CA ARG A 387 3.34 -5.58 5.70
C ARG A 387 2.22 -5.70 6.73
N TRP A 388 1.66 -4.58 7.18
CA TRP A 388 0.56 -4.62 8.15
C TRP A 388 -0.66 -5.36 7.61
N PHE A 389 -1.03 -5.12 6.34
CA PHE A 389 -2.14 -5.82 5.69
C PHE A 389 -1.86 -7.31 5.49
N ASP A 390 -0.61 -7.68 5.17
CA ASP A 390 -0.24 -9.08 5.04
C ASP A 390 -0.31 -9.81 6.38
N LEU A 391 0.16 -9.17 7.46
CA LEU A 391 0.05 -9.70 8.81
C LEU A 391 -1.41 -9.86 9.24
N THR A 392 -2.25 -8.83 9.04
CA THR A 392 -3.66 -8.87 9.45
C THR A 392 -4.51 -9.85 8.62
N ARG A 393 -4.11 -10.15 7.37
CA ARG A 393 -4.75 -11.15 6.51
C ARG A 393 -4.30 -12.58 6.81
N MET A 394 -3.00 -12.79 7.01
CA MET A 394 -2.40 -14.12 7.06
C MET A 394 -2.19 -14.65 8.47
N CYS A 395 -2.25 -13.82 9.49
CA CYS A 395 -2.01 -14.18 10.88
C CYS A 395 -3.26 -14.02 11.74
N THR A 396 -3.36 -14.81 12.79
CA THR A 396 -4.33 -14.53 13.86
C THR A 396 -3.92 -13.27 14.62
N PRO A 397 -4.84 -12.59 15.32
CA PRO A 397 -4.48 -11.42 16.15
C PRO A 397 -3.37 -11.72 17.19
N GLN A 398 -3.29 -12.94 17.70
CA GLN A 398 -2.24 -13.33 18.64
C GLN A 398 -0.89 -13.47 17.93
N GLU A 399 -0.83 -14.13 16.76
CA GLU A 399 0.40 -14.22 15.97
C GLU A 399 0.90 -12.83 15.55
N PHE A 400 -0.01 -11.91 15.17
CA PHE A 400 0.32 -10.52 14.92
C PHE A 400 1.02 -9.88 16.13
N VAL A 401 0.44 -9.98 17.32
CA VAL A 401 1.02 -9.46 18.57
C VAL A 401 2.41 -10.06 18.82
N ASP A 402 2.56 -11.36 18.65
CA ASP A 402 3.82 -12.08 18.91
C ASP A 402 4.92 -11.66 17.92
N ILE A 403 4.57 -11.47 16.64
CA ILE A 403 5.50 -11.01 15.59
C ILE A 403 5.98 -9.58 15.89
N ILE A 404 5.07 -8.67 16.23
CA ILE A 404 5.44 -7.30 16.58
C ILE A 404 6.34 -7.27 17.82
N LYS A 405 5.99 -8.00 18.88
CA LYS A 405 6.79 -8.08 20.11
C LYS A 405 8.21 -8.63 19.87
N ALA A 406 8.35 -9.60 18.98
CA ALA A 406 9.65 -10.17 18.64
C ALA A 406 10.55 -9.15 17.91
N ALA A 407 9.97 -8.28 17.06
CA ALA A 407 10.69 -7.26 16.30
C ALA A 407 10.91 -5.97 17.08
N LYS A 408 9.95 -5.58 17.92
CA LYS A 408 9.90 -4.33 18.69
C LYS A 408 9.57 -4.65 20.17
N PRO A 409 10.57 -5.03 20.97
CA PRO A 409 10.34 -5.49 22.35
C PRO A 409 9.69 -4.44 23.27
N ASP A 410 9.92 -3.14 22.99
CA ASP A 410 9.37 -2.03 23.77
C ASP A 410 7.95 -1.61 23.34
N ALA A 411 7.48 -2.04 22.15
CA ALA A 411 6.12 -1.78 21.70
C ALA A 411 5.08 -2.52 22.55
N THR A 412 3.85 -2.00 22.55
CA THR A 412 2.73 -2.56 23.36
C THR A 412 1.56 -3.04 22.49
N PRO A 413 1.80 -3.96 21.52
CA PRO A 413 0.74 -4.44 20.65
C PRO A 413 -0.38 -5.11 21.42
N GLN A 414 -1.62 -4.93 20.94
CA GLN A 414 -2.83 -5.55 21.49
C GLN A 414 -3.57 -6.28 20.35
N LEU A 415 -4.45 -7.20 20.73
CA LEU A 415 -5.21 -7.99 19.74
C LEU A 415 -6.07 -7.13 18.81
N TYR A 416 -6.50 -5.95 19.26
CA TYR A 416 -7.32 -5.02 18.48
C TYR A 416 -6.50 -4.13 17.50
N HIS A 417 -5.16 -4.14 17.58
CA HIS A 417 -4.29 -3.39 16.67
C HIS A 417 -4.24 -3.96 15.24
N VAL A 418 -5.11 -4.91 14.95
CA VAL A 418 -5.44 -5.31 13.57
C VAL A 418 -6.30 -4.26 12.83
N LYS A 419 -6.70 -3.19 13.52
CA LYS A 419 -7.40 -2.02 12.96
C LYS A 419 -6.89 -0.74 13.62
N PHE A 420 -6.99 0.38 12.90
CA PHE A 420 -6.80 1.70 13.50
C PHE A 420 -8.02 2.17 14.29
N PRO A 421 -7.85 3.10 15.24
CA PRO A 421 -8.97 3.78 15.89
C PRO A 421 -9.73 4.63 14.88
N ILE A 422 -11.04 4.75 15.07
CA ILE A 422 -11.84 5.74 14.34
C ILE A 422 -11.47 7.13 14.88
N PRO A 423 -11.13 8.11 14.01
CA PRO A 423 -10.71 9.43 14.44
C PRO A 423 -11.80 10.15 15.27
N GLN A 424 -11.40 10.76 16.39
CA GLN A 424 -12.34 11.42 17.32
C GLN A 424 -13.11 12.53 16.63
N ARG A 425 -12.46 13.29 15.75
CA ARG A 425 -13.12 14.33 14.98
C ARG A 425 -14.35 13.83 14.21
N GLU A 426 -14.27 12.68 13.58
CA GLU A 426 -15.38 12.11 12.80
C GLU A 426 -16.50 11.62 13.71
N ARG A 427 -16.16 11.10 14.89
CA ARG A 427 -17.15 10.75 15.92
C ARG A 427 -17.89 11.99 16.43
N ASP A 428 -17.19 13.09 16.68
CA ASP A 428 -17.77 14.36 17.13
C ASP A 428 -18.69 14.97 16.06
N LEU A 429 -18.23 15.00 14.79
CA LEU A 429 -19.03 15.50 13.68
C LEU A 429 -20.30 14.68 13.45
N SER A 430 -20.26 13.38 13.73
CA SER A 430 -21.42 12.49 13.64
C SER A 430 -22.33 12.55 14.88
N GLN A 431 -22.04 13.41 15.86
CA GLN A 431 -22.74 13.47 17.13
C GLN A 431 -22.79 12.10 17.85
N GLY A 432 -21.72 11.33 17.74
CA GLY A 432 -21.56 10.00 18.34
C GLY A 432 -22.24 8.84 17.57
N GLN A 433 -22.78 9.09 16.37
CA GLN A 433 -23.35 8.01 15.54
C GLN A 433 -22.28 7.09 14.98
N ILE A 434 -21.09 7.60 14.72
CA ILE A 434 -19.91 6.77 14.38
C ILE A 434 -19.31 6.24 15.67
N THR A 435 -19.46 4.93 15.89
CA THR A 435 -18.91 4.23 17.06
C THR A 435 -17.40 3.99 16.91
N GLN A 436 -16.70 3.74 18.02
CA GLN A 436 -15.27 3.38 18.02
C GLN A 436 -15.08 1.90 17.74
N ASN A 437 -13.91 1.51 17.24
CA ASN A 437 -13.47 0.12 17.18
C ASN A 437 -13.24 -0.45 18.59
N GLU A 438 -13.57 -1.72 18.76
CA GLU A 438 -13.33 -2.43 20.01
C GLU A 438 -11.86 -2.35 20.43
N GLY A 439 -11.61 -2.20 21.73
CA GLY A 439 -10.29 -2.07 22.33
C GLY A 439 -9.78 -0.63 22.43
N TYR A 440 -10.29 0.29 21.63
CA TYR A 440 -9.99 1.73 21.77
C TYR A 440 -11.02 2.42 22.69
N ASN A 441 -10.62 3.57 23.27
CA ASN A 441 -11.49 4.33 24.17
C ASN A 441 -12.79 4.76 23.46
N GLN A 442 -13.91 4.55 24.13
CA GLN A 442 -15.26 4.86 23.64
C GLN A 442 -15.58 6.35 23.71
#